data_1925cf7c7d1c5919162a5ba25be6acfb
#
_entry.id   1925cf7c7d1c5919162a5ba25be6acfb
#
_cell.length_a   1.000
_cell.length_b   1.000
_cell.length_c   1.000
_cell.angle_alpha   90.00
_cell.angle_beta   90.00
_cell.angle_gamma   90.00
#
_symmetry.space_group_name_H-M   'P 1'
#
loop_
_entity.id
_entity.type
_entity.pdbx_description
1 polymer ?
#
loop_
_entity_poly.entity_id
_entity_poly.type
_entity_poly.pdbx_seq_one_letter_code
_entity_poly.pdbx_strand_id
1 'polypeptide(L)'
;MSRGLIPILVALRLRSRMPIGLRTMLIYSAGSIGAGAFFAFNNFLLPLALKAAGAPDLLTGLLSSTRSIEGVVIQPTVGAASDRIWTRLGRRRPFIAVCIPLSAVFFLVASAATESLVPLAVSIFLFSIFFNAAIDPYAALLADITPVHQRGLLSGLSQGIQLIGQVGFLGLIVVATKGEAAPPWTYWGVAVAMVATFAVTVGGIHERRDVAARAEHVPLGTYLKVALSHGQALRFLGTLFVFFFGFSAILPYLTLFLTTDIHLTDQLALALAALALLVTAVTAIAWGKVADRYGQKRVLALGWATLVAAAFGGTIIRELPETVVVVVLAGIGNGAQTAVSWPLLTTLIDPDESGIFAGLKAAAESVAIPLSVFVAAELFLNPRALNLGYRGIFFMLAINMIVALILLVAFVHPPQDTATASAAAAPV
;
A
#
# COMPACT_ATOMS: atom_id res chain seq x y z
N MET A 1 -4.61 22.77 46.66
CA MET A 1 -4.39 23.02 45.22
C MET A 1 -4.81 21.85 44.27
N SER A 2 -5.57 20.84 44.73
CA SER A 2 -5.91 19.64 43.92
C SER A 2 -7.33 19.65 43.30
N ARG A 3 -8.21 20.60 43.67
CA ARG A 3 -9.61 20.61 43.18
C ARG A 3 -9.83 21.23 41.77
N GLY A 4 -8.85 21.90 41.17
CA GLY A 4 -8.99 22.51 39.87
C GLY A 4 -8.47 21.69 38.69
N LEU A 5 -7.68 20.63 38.95
CA LEU A 5 -7.08 19.81 37.90
C LEU A 5 -8.02 18.68 37.38
N ILE A 6 -8.91 18.19 38.23
CA ILE A 6 -9.84 17.09 37.88
C ILE A 6 -10.82 17.49 36.76
N PRO A 7 -11.52 18.64 36.80
CA PRO A 7 -12.40 19.02 35.70
C PRO A 7 -11.65 19.31 34.39
N ILE A 8 -10.42 19.80 34.44
CA ILE A 8 -9.57 20.01 33.25
C ILE A 8 -9.15 18.67 32.63
N LEU A 9 -8.75 17.70 33.46
CA LEU A 9 -8.39 16.36 33.02
C LEU A 9 -9.60 15.58 32.45
N VAL A 10 -10.79 15.76 33.05
CA VAL A 10 -12.02 15.18 32.55
C VAL A 10 -12.46 15.84 31.24
N ALA A 11 -12.37 17.17 31.14
CA ALA A 11 -12.67 17.89 29.92
C ALA A 11 -11.67 17.55 28.77
N LEU A 12 -10.39 17.35 29.09
CA LEU A 12 -9.38 16.88 28.17
C LEU A 12 -9.63 15.42 27.71
N ARG A 13 -10.06 14.54 28.64
CA ARG A 13 -10.45 13.16 28.30
C ARG A 13 -11.73 13.10 27.44
N LEU A 14 -12.70 13.95 27.68
CA LEU A 14 -13.93 14.03 26.89
C LEU A 14 -13.65 14.60 25.49
N ARG A 15 -12.80 15.63 25.38
CA ARG A 15 -12.39 16.20 24.09
C ARG A 15 -11.56 15.25 23.22
N SER A 16 -10.76 14.37 23.82
CA SER A 16 -10.04 13.33 23.08
C SER A 16 -10.94 12.19 22.54
N ARG A 17 -12.19 12.14 22.98
CA ARG A 17 -13.21 11.17 22.53
C ARG A 17 -14.20 11.77 21.52
N MET A 18 -14.14 13.08 21.25
CA MET A 18 -15.05 13.66 20.28
C MET A 18 -14.72 13.16 18.85
N PRO A 19 -15.72 12.65 18.12
CA PRO A 19 -15.53 12.20 16.77
C PRO A 19 -15.08 13.36 15.86
N ILE A 20 -14.16 13.09 14.96
CA ILE A 20 -13.82 14.05 13.91
C ILE A 20 -14.94 14.06 12.85
N GLY A 21 -15.26 15.25 12.35
CA GLY A 21 -16.28 15.41 11.30
C GLY A 21 -15.81 14.93 9.94
N LEU A 22 -16.75 14.60 9.06
CA LEU A 22 -16.49 14.17 7.69
C LEU A 22 -15.59 15.15 6.92
N ARG A 23 -15.75 16.46 7.13
CA ARG A 23 -14.90 17.48 6.51
C ARG A 23 -13.43 17.28 6.84
N THR A 24 -13.09 17.03 8.10
CA THR A 24 -11.71 16.77 8.53
C THR A 24 -11.18 15.48 7.92
N MET A 25 -12.02 14.44 7.85
CA MET A 25 -11.65 13.18 7.20
C MET A 25 -11.34 13.37 5.71
N LEU A 26 -12.16 14.13 4.99
CA LEU A 26 -11.95 14.43 3.57
C LEU A 26 -10.71 15.30 3.33
N ILE A 27 -10.47 16.31 4.18
CA ILE A 27 -9.27 17.16 4.10
C ILE A 27 -7.99 16.32 4.33
N TYR A 28 -8.00 15.43 5.33
CA TYR A 28 -6.88 14.52 5.53
C TYR A 28 -6.70 13.62 4.31
N SER A 29 -7.76 12.99 3.84
CA SER A 29 -7.71 12.04 2.73
C SER A 29 -7.43 12.69 1.35
N ALA A 30 -7.47 14.03 1.25
CA ALA A 30 -7.13 14.73 0.01
C ALA A 30 -5.70 14.39 -0.46
N GLY A 31 -4.71 14.33 0.44
CA GLY A 31 -3.35 13.91 0.11
C GLY A 31 -3.27 12.51 -0.50
N SER A 32 -4.20 11.63 -0.16
CA SER A 32 -4.26 10.28 -0.73
C SER A 32 -4.57 10.26 -2.23
N ILE A 33 -5.22 11.31 -2.79
CA ILE A 33 -5.44 11.43 -4.25
C ILE A 33 -4.09 11.58 -4.96
N GLY A 34 -3.25 12.50 -4.50
CA GLY A 34 -1.93 12.73 -5.08
C GLY A 34 -0.99 11.53 -4.89
N ALA A 35 -1.02 10.91 -3.71
CA ALA A 35 -0.32 9.65 -3.48
C ALA A 35 -0.82 8.55 -4.43
N GLY A 36 -2.13 8.47 -4.70
CA GLY A 36 -2.72 7.56 -5.67
C GLY A 36 -2.20 7.79 -7.09
N ALA A 37 -2.22 9.04 -7.56
CA ALA A 37 -1.67 9.39 -8.87
C ALA A 37 -0.19 9.00 -9.00
N PHE A 38 0.61 9.24 -7.96
CA PHE A 38 2.01 8.79 -7.91
C PHE A 38 2.12 7.27 -7.97
N PHE A 39 1.39 6.52 -7.14
CA PHE A 39 1.47 5.05 -7.16
C PHE A 39 1.03 4.45 -8.50
N ALA A 40 0.06 5.06 -9.17
CA ALA A 40 -0.33 4.66 -10.52
C ALA A 40 0.82 4.86 -11.51
N PHE A 41 1.48 6.02 -11.47
CA PHE A 41 2.66 6.28 -12.29
C PHE A 41 3.80 5.32 -11.96
N ASN A 42 4.16 5.21 -10.69
CA ASN A 42 5.30 4.42 -10.22
C ASN A 42 5.17 2.93 -10.57
N ASN A 43 3.98 2.37 -10.41
CA ASN A 43 3.78 0.94 -10.61
C ASN A 43 3.61 0.56 -12.09
N PHE A 44 3.11 1.46 -12.93
CA PHE A 44 2.66 1.08 -14.27
C PHE A 44 3.31 1.86 -15.41
N LEU A 45 3.68 3.12 -15.21
CA LEU A 45 4.33 3.96 -16.25
C LEU A 45 5.85 3.99 -16.10
N LEU A 46 6.33 4.15 -14.88
CA LEU A 46 7.77 4.26 -14.60
C LEU A 46 8.56 3.04 -15.11
N PRO A 47 8.07 1.78 -14.96
CA PRO A 47 8.76 0.62 -15.56
C PRO A 47 8.97 0.74 -17.06
N LEU A 48 7.98 1.22 -17.80
CA LEU A 48 8.06 1.44 -19.25
C LEU A 48 9.10 2.52 -19.58
N ALA A 49 9.07 3.64 -18.86
CA ALA A 49 10.04 4.72 -19.04
C ALA A 49 11.48 4.28 -18.74
N LEU A 50 11.70 3.54 -17.65
CA LEU A 50 13.02 3.01 -17.29
C LEU A 50 13.54 2.01 -18.32
N LYS A 51 12.69 1.13 -18.84
CA LYS A 51 13.06 0.19 -19.90
C LYS A 51 13.37 0.91 -21.21
N ALA A 52 12.62 1.92 -21.58
CA ALA A 52 12.90 2.76 -22.74
C ALA A 52 14.25 3.47 -22.62
N ALA A 53 14.65 3.88 -21.41
CA ALA A 53 15.98 4.43 -21.11
C ALA A 53 17.11 3.38 -21.01
N GLY A 54 16.79 2.08 -21.21
CA GLY A 54 17.77 0.99 -21.18
C GLY A 54 18.08 0.43 -19.79
N ALA A 55 17.20 0.61 -18.81
CA ALA A 55 17.40 0.09 -17.46
C ALA A 55 17.37 -1.45 -17.44
N PRO A 56 18.29 -2.10 -16.70
CA PRO A 56 18.19 -3.52 -16.39
C PRO A 56 16.97 -3.80 -15.51
N ASP A 57 16.46 -5.06 -15.56
CA ASP A 57 15.22 -5.44 -14.85
C ASP A 57 15.30 -5.21 -13.34
N LEU A 58 16.42 -5.51 -12.71
CA LEU A 58 16.62 -5.26 -11.29
C LEU A 58 16.45 -3.78 -10.94
N LEU A 59 17.09 -2.88 -11.70
CA LEU A 59 16.98 -1.44 -11.45
C LEU A 59 15.56 -0.94 -11.70
N THR A 60 14.93 -1.42 -12.78
CA THR A 60 13.53 -1.12 -13.09
C THR A 60 12.61 -1.52 -11.96
N GLY A 61 12.72 -2.73 -11.48
CA GLY A 61 11.87 -3.23 -10.39
C GLY A 61 12.11 -2.51 -9.07
N LEU A 62 13.38 -2.25 -8.69
CA LEU A 62 13.71 -1.56 -7.44
C LEU A 62 13.22 -0.11 -7.43
N LEU A 63 13.43 0.64 -8.51
CA LEU A 63 12.99 2.04 -8.60
C LEU A 63 11.46 2.17 -8.74
N SER A 64 10.78 1.16 -9.29
CA SER A 64 9.34 1.15 -9.45
C SER A 64 8.60 0.45 -8.30
N SER A 65 9.31 -0.05 -7.28
CA SER A 65 8.66 -0.64 -6.12
C SER A 65 8.10 0.44 -5.19
N THR A 66 6.90 0.19 -4.67
CA THR A 66 6.22 1.15 -3.76
C THR A 66 6.89 1.30 -2.39
N ARG A 67 7.71 0.33 -2.02
CA ARG A 67 8.57 0.34 -0.83
C ARG A 67 9.99 0.03 -1.26
N SER A 68 10.71 1.06 -1.58
CA SER A 68 12.09 1.00 -2.00
C SER A 68 13.04 0.75 -0.82
N ILE A 69 14.25 0.29 -1.14
CA ILE A 69 15.27 -0.05 -0.11
C ILE A 69 15.58 1.15 0.79
N GLU A 70 15.64 2.35 0.22
CA GLU A 70 15.86 3.59 0.98
C GLU A 70 14.72 3.88 1.97
N GLY A 71 13.49 3.47 1.67
CA GLY A 71 12.36 3.57 2.59
C GLY A 71 12.59 2.83 3.91
N VAL A 72 13.28 1.70 3.88
CA VAL A 72 13.62 0.93 5.09
C VAL A 72 14.45 1.76 6.08
N VAL A 73 15.30 2.66 5.58
CA VAL A 73 16.14 3.53 6.41
C VAL A 73 15.46 4.87 6.71
N ILE A 74 14.86 5.47 5.69
CA ILE A 74 14.31 6.84 5.78
C ILE A 74 13.05 6.86 6.66
N GLN A 75 12.18 5.88 6.52
CA GLN A 75 10.91 5.84 7.25
C GLN A 75 11.11 5.83 8.77
N PRO A 76 11.91 4.94 9.38
CA PRO A 76 12.14 4.99 10.83
C PRO A 76 12.86 6.25 11.29
N THR A 77 13.84 6.75 10.50
CA THR A 77 14.63 7.92 10.87
C THR A 77 13.79 9.20 10.85
N VAL A 78 13.02 9.41 9.79
CA VAL A 78 12.12 10.58 9.68
C VAL A 78 10.94 10.45 10.63
N GLY A 79 10.40 9.24 10.82
CA GLY A 79 9.39 8.96 11.82
C GLY A 79 9.85 9.40 13.21
N ALA A 80 11.02 8.95 13.66
CA ALA A 80 11.61 9.32 14.95
C ALA A 80 11.95 10.83 15.05
N ALA A 81 12.42 11.44 13.96
CA ALA A 81 12.69 12.89 13.91
C ALA A 81 11.39 13.69 14.04
N SER A 82 10.34 13.28 13.32
CA SER A 82 9.05 13.96 13.35
C SER A 82 8.33 13.84 14.71
N ASP A 83 8.66 12.81 15.49
CA ASP A 83 8.15 12.66 16.87
C ASP A 83 8.76 13.67 17.85
N ARG A 84 9.99 14.10 17.60
CA ARG A 84 10.77 14.96 18.51
C ARG A 84 10.64 16.45 18.21
N ILE A 85 10.37 16.81 16.95
CA ILE A 85 10.37 18.20 16.48
C ILE A 85 8.94 18.73 16.50
N TRP A 86 8.71 19.85 17.22
CA TRP A 86 7.44 20.55 17.20
C TRP A 86 7.63 21.97 16.66
N THR A 87 6.97 22.28 15.55
CA THR A 87 7.01 23.61 14.93
C THR A 87 5.68 24.36 15.10
N ARG A 88 5.59 25.56 14.52
CA ARG A 88 4.32 26.32 14.43
C ARG A 88 3.25 25.60 13.61
N LEU A 89 3.67 24.74 12.68
CA LEU A 89 2.75 23.92 11.87
C LEU A 89 2.34 22.61 12.56
N GLY A 90 2.97 22.23 13.66
CA GLY A 90 2.82 20.93 14.31
C GLY A 90 4.10 20.10 14.22
N ARG A 91 4.01 18.78 14.41
CA ARG A 91 5.15 17.87 14.35
C ARG A 91 5.26 17.12 13.01
N ARG A 92 4.15 16.75 12.39
CA ARG A 92 4.11 15.95 11.14
C ARG A 92 4.03 16.82 9.89
N ARG A 93 3.20 17.87 9.93
CA ARG A 93 2.93 18.75 8.79
C ARG A 93 4.17 19.43 8.19
N PRO A 94 5.20 19.86 8.95
CA PRO A 94 6.41 20.44 8.39
C PRO A 94 7.15 19.49 7.43
N PHE A 95 7.22 18.20 7.77
CA PHE A 95 7.87 17.21 6.92
C PHE A 95 7.11 17.03 5.61
N ILE A 96 5.78 16.95 5.66
CA ILE A 96 4.92 16.87 4.48
C ILE A 96 5.08 18.13 3.62
N ALA A 97 5.03 19.32 4.25
CA ALA A 97 5.08 20.61 3.57
C ALA A 97 6.41 20.87 2.85
N VAL A 98 7.52 20.30 3.32
CA VAL A 98 8.85 20.43 2.71
C VAL A 98 9.15 19.29 1.75
N CYS A 99 8.90 18.06 2.17
CA CYS A 99 9.34 16.89 1.41
C CYS A 99 8.47 16.61 0.17
N ILE A 100 7.16 16.92 0.19
CA ILE A 100 6.30 16.75 -1.00
C ILE A 100 6.71 17.71 -2.14
N PRO A 101 6.88 19.04 -1.94
CA PRO A 101 7.39 19.89 -3.02
C PRO A 101 8.78 19.50 -3.51
N LEU A 102 9.69 19.09 -2.60
CA LEU A 102 11.02 18.63 -3.02
C LEU A 102 10.94 17.35 -3.86
N SER A 103 10.11 16.39 -3.46
CA SER A 103 9.88 15.20 -4.28
C SER A 103 9.32 15.57 -5.65
N ALA A 104 8.36 16.50 -5.72
CA ALA A 104 7.80 16.97 -6.98
C ALA A 104 8.88 17.60 -7.89
N VAL A 105 9.81 18.38 -7.34
CA VAL A 105 10.93 18.95 -8.11
C VAL A 105 11.77 17.84 -8.76
N PHE A 106 12.20 16.82 -7.99
CA PHE A 106 12.99 15.72 -8.57
C PHE A 106 12.18 14.89 -9.57
N PHE A 107 10.87 14.78 -9.38
CA PHE A 107 10.01 14.11 -10.34
C PHE A 107 9.91 14.90 -11.67
N LEU A 108 9.90 16.23 -11.60
CA LEU A 108 9.97 17.08 -12.79
C LEU A 108 11.34 17.04 -13.46
N VAL A 109 12.44 16.93 -12.69
CA VAL A 109 13.78 16.70 -13.26
C VAL A 109 13.81 15.35 -13.98
N ALA A 110 13.17 14.32 -13.44
CA ALA A 110 13.05 13.02 -14.11
C ALA A 110 12.35 13.13 -15.47
N SER A 111 11.33 14.01 -15.61
CA SER A 111 10.64 14.22 -16.89
C SER A 111 11.54 14.78 -18.00
N ALA A 112 12.57 15.53 -17.64
CA ALA A 112 13.56 16.08 -18.58
C ALA A 112 14.71 15.09 -18.85
N ALA A 113 14.80 13.99 -18.12
CA ALA A 113 15.90 13.03 -18.14
C ALA A 113 15.52 11.66 -18.76
N THR A 114 14.35 11.57 -19.39
CA THR A 114 13.79 10.30 -19.89
C THR A 114 14.65 9.59 -20.96
N GLU A 115 15.50 10.34 -21.68
CA GLU A 115 16.38 9.79 -22.71
C GLU A 115 17.70 9.19 -22.16
N SER A 116 17.99 9.43 -20.88
CA SER A 116 19.26 9.03 -20.25
C SER A 116 19.04 8.29 -18.95
N LEU A 117 19.48 7.03 -18.88
CA LEU A 117 19.23 6.14 -17.73
C LEU A 117 19.75 6.73 -16.41
N VAL A 118 20.99 7.22 -16.36
CA VAL A 118 21.60 7.65 -15.09
C VAL A 118 20.90 8.87 -14.49
N PRO A 119 20.68 9.98 -15.25
CA PRO A 119 19.94 11.12 -14.72
C PRO A 119 18.50 10.76 -14.32
N LEU A 120 17.80 9.92 -15.10
CA LEU A 120 16.46 9.46 -14.78
C LEU A 120 16.46 8.67 -13.48
N ALA A 121 17.32 7.67 -13.35
CA ALA A 121 17.41 6.82 -12.16
C ALA A 121 17.76 7.61 -10.90
N VAL A 122 18.73 8.54 -10.99
CA VAL A 122 19.11 9.41 -9.87
C VAL A 122 17.96 10.33 -9.46
N SER A 123 17.25 10.90 -10.43
CA SER A 123 16.12 11.78 -10.16
C SER A 123 14.96 11.04 -9.48
N ILE A 124 14.63 9.83 -9.95
CA ILE A 124 13.62 8.98 -9.35
C ILE A 124 14.04 8.52 -7.93
N PHE A 125 15.31 8.18 -7.74
CA PHE A 125 15.83 7.81 -6.43
C PHE A 125 15.73 8.97 -5.43
N LEU A 126 16.11 10.18 -5.81
CA LEU A 126 15.99 11.39 -4.98
C LEU A 126 14.51 11.72 -4.71
N PHE A 127 13.66 11.60 -5.72
CA PHE A 127 12.21 11.69 -5.54
C PHE A 127 11.74 10.73 -4.46
N SER A 128 12.12 9.44 -4.54
CA SER A 128 11.70 8.40 -3.60
C SER A 128 12.14 8.70 -2.16
N ILE A 129 13.34 9.21 -1.95
CA ILE A 129 13.84 9.66 -0.65
C ILE A 129 12.88 10.69 -0.02
N PHE A 130 12.58 11.77 -0.74
CA PHE A 130 11.72 12.83 -0.22
C PHE A 130 10.26 12.41 -0.10
N PHE A 131 9.77 11.58 -1.01
CA PHE A 131 8.42 11.04 -0.93
C PHE A 131 8.25 10.14 0.30
N ASN A 132 9.18 9.21 0.55
CA ASN A 132 9.16 8.35 1.74
C ASN A 132 9.30 9.17 3.03
N ALA A 133 10.10 10.25 3.02
CA ALA A 133 10.22 11.17 4.15
C ALA A 133 8.92 11.94 4.45
N ALA A 134 8.00 12.07 3.50
CA ALA A 134 6.70 12.71 3.68
C ALA A 134 5.59 11.73 4.04
N ILE A 135 5.59 10.52 3.43
CA ILE A 135 4.44 9.61 3.49
C ILE A 135 4.26 8.99 4.88
N ASP A 136 5.34 8.74 5.62
CA ASP A 136 5.25 8.22 6.98
C ASP A 136 4.72 9.24 7.99
N PRO A 137 5.23 10.50 8.04
CA PRO A 137 4.56 11.55 8.80
C PRO A 137 3.09 11.74 8.41
N TYR A 138 2.74 11.58 7.12
CA TYR A 138 1.35 11.63 6.68
C TYR A 138 0.52 10.47 7.26
N ALA A 139 1.03 9.25 7.21
CA ALA A 139 0.36 8.10 7.81
C ALA A 139 0.22 8.22 9.34
N ALA A 140 1.26 8.71 10.02
CA ALA A 140 1.25 8.95 11.46
C ALA A 140 0.28 10.08 11.86
N LEU A 141 0.11 11.10 11.01
CA LEU A 141 -0.85 12.18 11.23
C LEU A 141 -2.28 11.66 11.43
N LEU A 142 -2.67 10.55 10.77
CA LEU A 142 -3.96 9.89 10.97
C LEU A 142 -4.20 9.57 12.45
N ALA A 143 -3.23 8.94 13.10
CA ALA A 143 -3.33 8.57 14.50
C ALA A 143 -3.34 9.79 15.44
N ASP A 144 -2.67 10.88 15.04
CA ASP A 144 -2.56 12.11 15.82
C ASP A 144 -3.85 12.95 15.82
N ILE A 145 -4.64 12.87 14.75
CA ILE A 145 -5.87 13.67 14.61
C ILE A 145 -7.14 12.88 14.92
N THR A 146 -7.07 11.54 14.98
CA THR A 146 -8.26 10.67 15.02
C THR A 146 -8.35 9.88 16.30
N PRO A 147 -9.51 9.89 16.99
CA PRO A 147 -9.78 8.98 18.12
C PRO A 147 -9.68 7.51 17.68
N VAL A 148 -9.28 6.63 18.60
CA VAL A 148 -9.01 5.21 18.31
C VAL A 148 -10.18 4.53 17.58
N HIS A 149 -11.43 4.78 17.99
CA HIS A 149 -12.62 4.17 17.39
C HIS A 149 -12.94 4.62 15.95
N GLN A 150 -12.32 5.72 15.45
CA GLN A 150 -12.51 6.21 14.07
C GLN A 150 -11.30 5.99 13.17
N ARG A 151 -10.17 5.50 13.70
CA ARG A 151 -8.94 5.28 12.91
C ARG A 151 -9.17 4.33 11.74
N GLY A 152 -9.90 3.24 11.96
CA GLY A 152 -10.26 2.30 10.90
C GLY A 152 -11.09 2.93 9.80
N LEU A 153 -12.08 3.75 10.15
CA LEU A 153 -12.91 4.47 9.18
C LEU A 153 -12.08 5.45 8.36
N LEU A 154 -11.23 6.27 8.99
CA LEU A 154 -10.39 7.24 8.27
C LEU A 154 -9.34 6.54 7.40
N SER A 155 -8.73 5.46 7.89
CA SER A 155 -7.80 4.65 7.10
C SER A 155 -8.48 4.06 5.86
N GLY A 156 -9.66 3.45 6.04
CA GLY A 156 -10.43 2.90 4.93
C GLY A 156 -10.83 3.96 3.90
N LEU A 157 -11.30 5.13 4.37
CA LEU A 157 -11.63 6.26 3.49
C LEU A 157 -10.41 6.75 2.71
N SER A 158 -9.26 6.91 3.37
CA SER A 158 -8.02 7.34 2.73
C SER A 158 -7.53 6.35 1.68
N GLN A 159 -7.58 5.04 1.98
CA GLN A 159 -7.23 4.00 1.02
C GLN A 159 -8.19 3.95 -0.18
N GLY A 160 -9.49 4.11 0.07
CA GLY A 160 -10.48 4.21 -1.00
C GLY A 160 -10.25 5.42 -1.92
N ILE A 161 -9.97 6.59 -1.33
CA ILE A 161 -9.64 7.82 -2.06
C ILE A 161 -8.31 7.66 -2.82
N GLN A 162 -7.31 7.00 -2.25
CA GLN A 162 -6.07 6.69 -2.93
C GLN A 162 -6.30 5.81 -4.17
N LEU A 163 -7.15 4.79 -4.04
CA LEU A 163 -7.50 3.92 -5.17
C LEU A 163 -8.25 4.69 -6.28
N ILE A 164 -9.15 5.60 -5.90
CA ILE A 164 -9.81 6.51 -6.86
C ILE A 164 -8.78 7.38 -7.57
N GLY A 165 -7.78 7.90 -6.83
CA GLY A 165 -6.67 8.66 -7.42
C GLY A 165 -5.86 7.83 -8.43
N GLN A 166 -5.56 6.56 -8.11
CA GLN A 166 -4.86 5.64 -9.02
C GLN A 166 -5.66 5.36 -10.29
N VAL A 167 -6.92 4.92 -10.15
CA VAL A 167 -7.80 4.59 -11.29
C VAL A 167 -8.07 5.84 -12.14
N GLY A 168 -8.35 6.96 -11.49
CA GLY A 168 -8.62 8.22 -12.19
C GLY A 168 -7.41 8.72 -12.99
N PHE A 169 -6.22 8.63 -12.43
CA PHE A 169 -4.99 9.03 -13.11
C PHE A 169 -4.66 8.10 -14.29
N LEU A 170 -4.74 6.77 -14.11
CA LEU A 170 -4.54 5.83 -15.21
C LEU A 170 -5.60 6.00 -16.29
N GLY A 171 -6.86 6.18 -15.91
CA GLY A 171 -7.93 6.44 -16.88
C GLY A 171 -7.69 7.71 -17.69
N LEU A 172 -7.22 8.78 -17.05
CA LEU A 172 -6.85 10.02 -17.73
C LEU A 172 -5.73 9.78 -18.75
N ILE A 173 -4.69 9.03 -18.36
CA ILE A 173 -3.57 8.69 -19.26
C ILE A 173 -4.08 7.89 -20.46
N VAL A 174 -4.83 6.82 -20.22
CA VAL A 174 -5.36 5.96 -21.30
C VAL A 174 -6.13 6.78 -22.35
N VAL A 175 -6.89 7.78 -21.90
CA VAL A 175 -7.66 8.64 -22.80
C VAL A 175 -6.79 9.68 -23.49
N ALA A 176 -5.79 10.23 -22.80
CA ALA A 176 -5.05 11.41 -23.26
C ALA A 176 -3.78 11.09 -24.07
N THR A 177 -3.12 9.94 -23.85
CA THR A 177 -1.78 9.67 -24.42
C THR A 177 -1.77 9.09 -25.83
N LYS A 178 -2.91 8.67 -26.37
CA LYS A 178 -2.99 8.11 -27.74
C LYS A 178 -1.92 7.07 -28.11
N GLY A 179 -1.35 6.39 -27.13
CA GLY A 179 -0.38 5.30 -27.34
C GLY A 179 1.05 5.55 -26.86
N GLU A 180 1.39 6.75 -26.38
CA GLU A 180 2.71 6.98 -25.75
C GLU A 180 2.71 6.51 -24.29
N ALA A 181 3.76 5.75 -23.88
CA ALA A 181 3.82 5.10 -22.57
C ALA A 181 3.86 6.08 -21.39
N ALA A 182 4.71 7.09 -21.47
CA ALA A 182 4.92 8.04 -20.36
C ALA A 182 5.32 9.43 -20.89
N PRO A 183 4.42 10.14 -21.59
CA PRO A 183 4.73 11.47 -22.10
C PRO A 183 5.07 12.44 -20.94
N PRO A 184 5.93 13.46 -21.17
CA PRO A 184 6.40 14.38 -20.13
C PRO A 184 5.30 15.01 -19.28
N TRP A 185 4.12 15.29 -19.85
CA TRP A 185 3.01 15.89 -19.13
C TRP A 185 2.47 14.98 -18.00
N THR A 186 2.67 13.65 -18.04
CA THR A 186 2.25 12.73 -16.99
C THR A 186 3.04 12.97 -15.69
N TYR A 187 4.33 13.28 -15.79
CA TYR A 187 5.16 13.68 -14.65
C TYR A 187 4.65 14.99 -14.04
N TRP A 188 4.33 15.98 -14.87
CA TRP A 188 3.74 17.24 -14.42
C TRP A 188 2.39 17.04 -13.76
N GLY A 189 1.54 16.18 -14.32
CA GLY A 189 0.23 15.84 -13.76
C GLY A 189 0.34 15.25 -12.37
N VAL A 190 1.25 14.30 -12.16
CA VAL A 190 1.52 13.70 -10.83
C VAL A 190 2.08 14.74 -9.87
N ALA A 191 3.08 15.51 -10.28
CA ALA A 191 3.70 16.54 -9.43
C ALA A 191 2.67 17.56 -8.94
N VAL A 192 1.86 18.09 -9.86
CA VAL A 192 0.79 19.05 -9.53
C VAL A 192 -0.27 18.41 -8.63
N ALA A 193 -0.73 17.19 -8.95
CA ALA A 193 -1.71 16.49 -8.13
C ALA A 193 -1.18 16.27 -6.70
N MET A 194 0.06 15.82 -6.55
CA MET A 194 0.70 15.63 -5.24
C MET A 194 0.77 16.94 -4.45
N VAL A 195 1.39 17.97 -5.02
CA VAL A 195 1.57 19.25 -4.32
C VAL A 195 0.23 19.87 -3.93
N ALA A 196 -0.73 19.91 -4.87
CA ALA A 196 -2.05 20.51 -4.61
C ALA A 196 -2.82 19.77 -3.52
N THR A 197 -2.89 18.43 -3.60
CA THR A 197 -3.70 17.64 -2.66
C THR A 197 -3.07 17.56 -1.27
N PHE A 198 -1.74 17.44 -1.18
CA PHE A 198 -1.04 17.50 0.11
C PHE A 198 -1.07 18.91 0.70
N ALA A 199 -1.05 19.98 -0.11
CA ALA A 199 -1.24 21.34 0.39
C ALA A 199 -2.61 21.53 1.05
N VAL A 200 -3.67 20.95 0.49
CA VAL A 200 -5.01 20.91 1.12
C VAL A 200 -4.94 20.22 2.48
N THR A 201 -4.28 19.06 2.58
CA THR A 201 -4.11 18.34 3.85
C THR A 201 -3.32 19.16 4.86
N VAL A 202 -2.15 19.69 4.47
CA VAL A 202 -1.28 20.49 5.34
C VAL A 202 -1.97 21.77 5.80
N GLY A 203 -2.69 22.46 4.91
CA GLY A 203 -3.38 23.72 5.22
C GLY A 203 -4.64 23.52 6.08
N GLY A 204 -5.37 22.44 5.85
CA GLY A 204 -6.68 22.23 6.48
C GLY A 204 -6.68 21.40 7.78
N ILE A 205 -5.62 20.64 8.05
CA ILE A 205 -5.49 19.86 9.29
C ILE A 205 -4.72 20.66 10.32
N HIS A 206 -5.15 20.58 11.59
CA HIS A 206 -4.46 21.19 12.72
C HIS A 206 -4.07 20.10 13.73
N GLU A 207 -2.78 19.98 13.99
CA GLU A 207 -2.24 19.07 15.00
C GLU A 207 -2.43 19.64 16.41
N ARG A 208 -2.75 18.80 17.38
CA ARG A 208 -3.01 19.17 18.75
C ARG A 208 -1.92 18.63 19.67
N ARG A 209 -1.26 19.52 20.43
CA ARG A 209 -0.18 19.16 21.36
C ARG A 209 -0.60 18.18 22.46
N ASP A 210 -1.83 18.30 22.94
CA ASP A 210 -2.39 17.48 24.02
C ASP A 210 -2.58 15.98 23.62
N VAL A 211 -2.72 15.71 22.33
CA VAL A 211 -2.85 14.34 21.78
C VAL A 211 -1.46 13.76 21.46
N ALA A 212 -0.56 14.60 20.95
CA ALA A 212 0.78 14.21 20.52
C ALA A 212 1.70 13.76 21.68
N ALA A 213 1.53 14.31 22.87
CA ALA A 213 2.37 14.02 24.04
C ALA A 213 2.19 12.61 24.64
N ARG A 214 1.22 11.81 24.14
CA ARG A 214 0.85 10.50 24.69
C ARG A 214 1.34 9.31 23.90
N ALA A 215 2.12 9.49 22.83
CA ALA A 215 2.78 8.38 22.16
C ALA A 215 3.93 7.89 23.08
N GLU A 216 3.63 6.98 24.00
CA GLU A 216 4.65 6.32 24.80
C GLU A 216 5.60 5.55 23.86
N HIS A 217 6.89 5.83 24.03
CA HIS A 217 7.93 5.05 23.36
C HIS A 217 7.90 3.63 23.97
N VAL A 218 7.30 2.69 23.27
CA VAL A 218 7.37 1.28 23.66
C VAL A 218 8.79 0.79 23.40
N PRO A 219 9.55 0.36 24.43
CA PRO A 219 10.90 -0.18 24.24
C PRO A 219 10.86 -1.37 23.29
N LEU A 220 11.89 -1.52 22.45
CA LEU A 220 11.99 -2.61 21.47
C LEU A 220 11.80 -3.99 22.12
N GLY A 221 12.33 -4.18 23.35
CA GLY A 221 12.13 -5.42 24.10
C GLY A 221 10.68 -5.72 24.45
N THR A 222 9.89 -4.69 24.82
CA THR A 222 8.46 -4.82 25.08
C THR A 222 7.71 -5.11 23.78
N TYR A 223 8.10 -4.45 22.68
CA TYR A 223 7.57 -4.67 21.36
C TYR A 223 7.72 -6.13 20.91
N LEU A 224 8.92 -6.69 21.04
CA LEU A 224 9.21 -8.08 20.73
C LEU A 224 8.47 -9.05 21.66
N LYS A 225 8.39 -8.73 22.96
CA LYS A 225 7.68 -9.58 23.94
C LYS A 225 6.19 -9.67 23.60
N VAL A 226 5.55 -8.54 23.30
CA VAL A 226 4.14 -8.50 22.86
C VAL A 226 3.95 -9.25 21.55
N ALA A 227 4.83 -9.05 20.58
CA ALA A 227 4.78 -9.78 19.32
C ALA A 227 4.83 -11.31 19.53
N LEU A 228 5.78 -11.77 20.38
CA LEU A 228 5.98 -13.20 20.65
C LEU A 228 4.85 -13.82 21.48
N SER A 229 4.09 -13.05 22.26
CA SER A 229 2.95 -13.56 23.05
C SER A 229 1.74 -13.94 22.17
N HIS A 230 1.63 -13.36 20.96
CA HIS A 230 0.51 -13.60 20.04
C HIS A 230 0.90 -14.54 18.89
N GLY A 231 1.10 -15.82 19.19
CA GLY A 231 1.56 -16.82 18.23
C GLY A 231 0.70 -16.93 16.94
N GLN A 232 -0.62 -16.75 17.03
CA GLN A 232 -1.50 -16.77 15.86
C GLN A 232 -1.31 -15.53 14.97
N ALA A 233 -1.14 -14.37 15.57
CA ALA A 233 -0.86 -13.13 14.81
C ALA A 233 0.51 -13.22 14.11
N LEU A 234 1.54 -13.77 14.77
CA LEU A 234 2.85 -13.99 14.13
C LEU A 234 2.78 -14.98 12.96
N ARG A 235 2.03 -16.08 13.10
CA ARG A 235 1.81 -17.02 11.99
C ARG A 235 1.13 -16.33 10.81
N PHE A 236 0.13 -15.49 11.08
CA PHE A 236 -0.53 -14.73 10.04
C PHE A 236 0.40 -13.67 9.41
N LEU A 237 1.22 -12.97 10.19
CA LEU A 237 2.24 -12.05 9.65
C LEU A 237 3.26 -12.77 8.77
N GLY A 238 3.73 -13.97 9.17
CA GLY A 238 4.57 -14.80 8.32
C GLY A 238 3.88 -15.22 7.02
N THR A 239 2.58 -15.53 7.09
CA THR A 239 1.76 -15.83 5.91
C THR A 239 1.63 -14.61 5.00
N LEU A 240 1.41 -13.41 5.56
CA LEU A 240 1.38 -12.15 4.81
C LEU A 240 2.74 -11.82 4.17
N PHE A 241 3.84 -12.11 4.86
CA PHE A 241 5.18 -11.96 4.27
C PHE A 241 5.33 -12.80 2.99
N VAL A 242 4.94 -14.08 3.03
CA VAL A 242 4.96 -14.96 1.85
C VAL A 242 4.04 -14.43 0.75
N PHE A 243 2.85 -13.95 1.12
CA PHE A 243 1.93 -13.31 0.19
C PHE A 243 2.58 -12.11 -0.51
N PHE A 244 3.10 -11.13 0.25
CA PHE A 244 3.71 -9.95 -0.32
C PHE A 244 4.99 -10.27 -1.10
N PHE A 245 5.76 -11.25 -0.66
CA PHE A 245 6.93 -11.72 -1.39
C PHE A 245 6.56 -12.29 -2.77
N GLY A 246 5.45 -13.01 -2.91
CA GLY A 246 4.98 -13.48 -4.21
C GLY A 246 4.32 -12.39 -5.06
N PHE A 247 3.48 -11.57 -4.44
CA PHE A 247 2.62 -10.62 -5.14
C PHE A 247 3.33 -9.36 -5.62
N SER A 248 4.32 -8.88 -4.85
CA SER A 248 4.87 -7.54 -5.08
C SER A 248 5.73 -7.41 -6.33
N ALA A 249 6.33 -8.50 -6.82
CA ALA A 249 7.07 -8.49 -8.08
C ALA A 249 6.18 -8.26 -9.30
N ILE A 250 4.87 -8.54 -9.21
CA ILE A 250 3.96 -8.35 -10.35
C ILE A 250 3.82 -6.87 -10.70
N LEU A 251 3.71 -5.98 -9.71
CA LEU A 251 3.39 -4.57 -9.95
C LEU A 251 4.38 -3.87 -10.90
N PRO A 252 5.70 -3.90 -10.65
CA PRO A 252 6.66 -3.22 -11.51
C PRO A 252 6.88 -3.90 -12.89
N TYR A 253 6.47 -5.16 -13.03
CA TYR A 253 6.71 -5.90 -14.27
C TYR A 253 5.43 -6.21 -15.05
N LEU A 254 4.24 -5.89 -14.53
CA LEU A 254 2.96 -6.18 -15.19
C LEU A 254 2.86 -5.52 -16.56
N THR A 255 3.11 -4.21 -16.65
CA THR A 255 3.03 -3.47 -17.92
C THR A 255 4.10 -3.95 -18.90
N LEU A 256 5.30 -4.27 -18.41
CA LEU A 256 6.37 -4.82 -19.24
C LEU A 256 6.00 -6.21 -19.77
N PHE A 257 5.41 -7.09 -18.94
CA PHE A 257 4.89 -8.38 -19.41
C PHE A 257 3.84 -8.21 -20.51
N LEU A 258 2.89 -7.30 -20.30
CA LEU A 258 1.82 -7.07 -21.27
C LEU A 258 2.32 -6.52 -22.60
N THR A 259 3.34 -5.66 -22.58
CA THR A 259 3.91 -5.04 -23.80
C THR A 259 4.94 -5.92 -24.48
N THR A 260 5.78 -6.64 -23.72
CA THR A 260 6.89 -7.42 -24.26
C THR A 260 6.49 -8.85 -24.61
N ASP A 261 5.78 -9.57 -23.72
CA ASP A 261 5.45 -10.99 -23.87
C ASP A 261 4.11 -11.21 -24.58
N ILE A 262 3.13 -10.32 -24.36
CA ILE A 262 1.78 -10.40 -24.98
C ILE A 262 1.69 -9.48 -26.21
N HIS A 263 2.67 -8.59 -26.41
CA HIS A 263 2.73 -7.64 -27.53
C HIS A 263 1.55 -6.66 -27.61
N LEU A 264 0.98 -6.30 -26.45
CA LEU A 264 -0.05 -5.26 -26.37
C LEU A 264 0.58 -3.88 -26.48
N THR A 265 -0.19 -2.90 -26.93
CA THR A 265 0.21 -1.50 -26.89
C THR A 265 0.28 -1.01 -25.44
N ASP A 266 1.12 -0.02 -25.15
CA ASP A 266 1.24 0.59 -23.82
C ASP A 266 -0.12 1.08 -23.31
N GLN A 267 -0.94 1.64 -24.19
CA GLN A 267 -2.30 2.09 -23.85
C GLN A 267 -3.19 0.93 -23.36
N LEU A 268 -3.16 -0.23 -24.01
CA LEU A 268 -3.92 -1.41 -23.59
C LEU A 268 -3.36 -1.98 -22.27
N ALA A 269 -2.04 -2.00 -22.11
CA ALA A 269 -1.40 -2.45 -20.87
C ALA A 269 -1.82 -1.56 -19.68
N LEU A 270 -1.83 -0.24 -19.85
CA LEU A 270 -2.29 0.71 -18.84
C LEU A 270 -3.81 0.60 -18.58
N ALA A 271 -4.61 0.36 -19.62
CA ALA A 271 -6.05 0.12 -19.47
C ALA A 271 -6.35 -1.15 -18.66
N LEU A 272 -5.58 -2.22 -18.88
CA LEU A 272 -5.69 -3.47 -18.10
C LEU A 272 -5.23 -3.26 -16.65
N ALA A 273 -4.19 -2.49 -16.42
CA ALA A 273 -3.78 -2.10 -15.07
C ALA A 273 -4.87 -1.28 -14.35
N ALA A 274 -5.50 -0.32 -15.05
CA ALA A 274 -6.65 0.42 -14.52
C ALA A 274 -7.84 -0.48 -14.23
N LEU A 275 -8.12 -1.47 -15.10
CA LEU A 275 -9.15 -2.47 -14.88
C LEU A 275 -8.88 -3.31 -13.64
N ALA A 276 -7.63 -3.78 -13.43
CA ALA A 276 -7.24 -4.53 -12.24
C ALA A 276 -7.52 -3.75 -10.96
N LEU A 277 -7.14 -2.47 -10.92
CA LEU A 277 -7.39 -1.59 -9.77
C LEU A 277 -8.89 -1.33 -9.55
N LEU A 278 -9.65 -1.11 -10.64
CA LEU A 278 -11.10 -0.90 -10.56
C LEU A 278 -11.81 -2.13 -10.03
N VAL A 279 -11.48 -3.31 -10.55
CA VAL A 279 -12.02 -4.59 -10.06
C VAL A 279 -11.64 -4.81 -8.59
N THR A 280 -10.39 -4.52 -8.21
CA THR A 280 -9.94 -4.57 -6.81
C THR A 280 -10.81 -3.67 -5.92
N ALA A 281 -11.04 -2.42 -6.33
CA ALA A 281 -11.83 -1.46 -5.56
C ALA A 281 -13.28 -1.92 -5.36
N VAL A 282 -13.93 -2.35 -6.45
CA VAL A 282 -15.33 -2.79 -6.42
C VAL A 282 -15.49 -4.07 -5.59
N THR A 283 -14.60 -5.04 -5.82
CA THR A 283 -14.67 -6.33 -5.12
C THR A 283 -14.25 -6.24 -3.66
N ALA A 284 -13.38 -5.30 -3.28
CA ALA A 284 -13.05 -5.05 -1.88
C ALA A 284 -14.31 -4.69 -1.06
N ILE A 285 -15.21 -3.87 -1.61
CA ILE A 285 -16.48 -3.52 -0.95
C ILE A 285 -17.38 -4.76 -0.80
N ALA A 286 -17.44 -5.59 -1.84
CA ALA A 286 -18.24 -6.81 -1.82
C ALA A 286 -17.68 -7.83 -0.82
N TRP A 287 -16.35 -8.05 -0.84
CA TRP A 287 -15.67 -8.97 0.07
C TRP A 287 -15.77 -8.55 1.53
N GLY A 288 -15.76 -7.25 1.85
CA GLY A 288 -16.01 -6.78 3.20
C GLY A 288 -17.34 -7.28 3.75
N LYS A 289 -18.44 -7.10 2.97
CA LYS A 289 -19.79 -7.57 3.36
C LYS A 289 -19.88 -9.10 3.46
N VAL A 290 -19.20 -9.81 2.55
CA VAL A 290 -19.18 -11.28 2.58
C VAL A 290 -18.39 -11.78 3.80
N ALA A 291 -17.31 -11.10 4.17
CA ALA A 291 -16.49 -11.44 5.32
C ALA A 291 -17.25 -11.28 6.66
N ASP A 292 -18.12 -10.28 6.78
CA ASP A 292 -18.98 -10.09 7.94
C ASP A 292 -19.94 -11.27 8.16
N ARG A 293 -20.36 -11.93 7.06
CA ARG A 293 -21.32 -13.04 7.10
C ARG A 293 -20.68 -14.43 7.19
N TYR A 294 -19.59 -14.65 6.46
CA TYR A 294 -18.97 -15.99 6.30
C TYR A 294 -17.65 -16.16 7.04
N GLY A 295 -17.16 -15.06 7.66
CA GLY A 295 -15.92 -15.04 8.41
C GLY A 295 -14.70 -14.66 7.54
N GLN A 296 -13.83 -13.88 8.13
CA GLN A 296 -12.70 -13.21 7.46
C GLN A 296 -11.68 -14.19 6.86
N LYS A 297 -11.33 -15.26 7.61
CA LYS A 297 -10.36 -16.27 7.14
C LYS A 297 -10.84 -16.99 5.89
N ARG A 298 -12.12 -17.39 5.83
CA ARG A 298 -12.69 -18.11 4.67
C ARG A 298 -12.70 -17.23 3.43
N VAL A 299 -13.11 -15.97 3.59
CA VAL A 299 -13.16 -15.01 2.49
C VAL A 299 -11.77 -14.70 1.98
N LEU A 300 -10.78 -14.51 2.86
CA LEU A 300 -9.38 -14.30 2.47
C LEU A 300 -8.83 -15.52 1.72
N ALA A 301 -9.11 -16.73 2.19
CA ALA A 301 -8.68 -17.96 1.52
C ALA A 301 -9.30 -18.11 0.12
N LEU A 302 -10.59 -17.79 -0.05
CA LEU A 302 -11.24 -17.76 -1.37
C LEU A 302 -10.61 -16.72 -2.30
N GLY A 303 -10.35 -15.49 -1.79
CA GLY A 303 -9.68 -14.46 -2.56
C GLY A 303 -8.26 -14.88 -2.98
N TRP A 304 -7.50 -15.51 -2.10
CA TRP A 304 -6.17 -16.03 -2.46
C TRP A 304 -6.23 -17.20 -3.43
N ALA A 305 -7.26 -18.04 -3.37
CA ALA A 305 -7.48 -19.08 -4.36
C ALA A 305 -7.73 -18.49 -5.76
N THR A 306 -8.46 -17.36 -5.87
CA THR A 306 -8.59 -16.66 -7.17
C THR A 306 -7.27 -16.07 -7.65
N LEU A 307 -6.39 -15.60 -6.74
CA LEU A 307 -5.03 -15.17 -7.10
C LEU A 307 -4.16 -16.33 -7.58
N VAL A 308 -4.28 -17.52 -6.99
CA VAL A 308 -3.61 -18.73 -7.49
C VAL A 308 -4.06 -19.02 -8.92
N ALA A 309 -5.38 -18.99 -9.19
CA ALA A 309 -5.91 -19.19 -10.54
C ALA A 309 -5.41 -18.12 -11.53
N ALA A 310 -5.39 -16.85 -11.11
CA ALA A 310 -4.84 -15.76 -11.91
C ALA A 310 -3.34 -15.94 -12.19
N ALA A 311 -2.57 -16.38 -11.19
CA ALA A 311 -1.14 -16.62 -11.36
C ALA A 311 -0.86 -17.74 -12.36
N PHE A 312 -1.58 -18.86 -12.29
CA PHE A 312 -1.49 -19.92 -13.29
C PHE A 312 -1.93 -19.43 -14.68
N GLY A 313 -3.06 -18.69 -14.75
CA GLY A 313 -3.49 -18.05 -15.98
C GLY A 313 -2.37 -17.21 -16.61
N GLY A 314 -1.70 -16.37 -15.82
CA GLY A 314 -0.60 -15.52 -16.27
C GLY A 314 0.58 -16.27 -16.91
N THR A 315 0.79 -17.55 -16.55
CA THR A 315 1.84 -18.37 -17.17
C THR A 315 1.52 -18.83 -18.58
N ILE A 316 0.24 -18.91 -18.94
CA ILE A 316 -0.23 -19.55 -20.20
C ILE A 316 -0.87 -18.58 -21.19
N ILE A 317 -1.35 -17.41 -20.75
CA ILE A 317 -2.02 -16.43 -21.62
C ILE A 317 -1.14 -15.98 -22.78
N ARG A 318 -1.78 -15.74 -23.92
CA ARG A 318 -1.13 -15.29 -25.16
C ARG A 318 -1.89 -14.14 -25.83
N GLU A 319 -3.16 -14.00 -25.56
CA GLU A 319 -4.06 -13.08 -26.24
C GLU A 319 -4.79 -12.15 -25.28
N LEU A 320 -5.32 -11.04 -25.80
CA LEU A 320 -6.05 -10.04 -25.02
C LEU A 320 -7.26 -10.60 -24.24
N PRO A 321 -8.15 -11.45 -24.82
CA PRO A 321 -9.31 -11.96 -24.08
C PRO A 321 -8.93 -12.77 -22.84
N GLU A 322 -7.92 -13.62 -22.94
CA GLU A 322 -7.40 -14.42 -21.82
C GLU A 322 -6.78 -13.50 -20.75
N THR A 323 -6.04 -12.48 -21.20
CA THR A 323 -5.42 -11.48 -20.32
C THR A 323 -6.49 -10.75 -19.50
N VAL A 324 -7.61 -10.34 -20.11
CA VAL A 324 -8.71 -9.68 -19.40
C VAL A 324 -9.26 -10.58 -18.28
N VAL A 325 -9.46 -11.89 -18.56
CA VAL A 325 -9.93 -12.84 -17.54
C VAL A 325 -8.95 -12.93 -16.37
N VAL A 326 -7.66 -13.07 -16.65
CA VAL A 326 -6.61 -13.15 -15.61
C VAL A 326 -6.56 -11.88 -14.79
N VAL A 327 -6.62 -10.71 -15.42
CA VAL A 327 -6.62 -9.41 -14.75
C VAL A 327 -7.84 -9.24 -13.85
N VAL A 328 -9.02 -9.67 -14.30
CA VAL A 328 -10.24 -9.63 -13.48
C VAL A 328 -10.13 -10.58 -12.29
N LEU A 329 -9.64 -11.81 -12.48
CA LEU A 329 -9.41 -12.76 -11.38
C LEU A 329 -8.40 -12.21 -10.36
N ALA A 330 -7.31 -11.61 -10.84
CA ALA A 330 -6.32 -10.96 -9.98
C ALA A 330 -6.93 -9.80 -9.17
N GLY A 331 -7.75 -8.96 -9.80
CA GLY A 331 -8.47 -7.89 -9.14
C GLY A 331 -9.44 -8.39 -8.06
N ILE A 332 -10.19 -9.46 -8.34
CA ILE A 332 -11.11 -10.10 -7.38
C ILE A 332 -10.33 -10.59 -6.15
N GLY A 333 -9.24 -11.31 -6.36
CA GLY A 333 -8.44 -11.85 -5.26
C GLY A 333 -7.72 -10.76 -4.45
N ASN A 334 -7.18 -9.73 -5.13
CA ASN A 334 -6.56 -8.60 -4.46
C ASN A 334 -7.58 -7.73 -3.68
N GLY A 335 -8.84 -7.67 -4.14
CA GLY A 335 -9.93 -7.05 -3.41
C GLY A 335 -10.19 -7.71 -2.06
N ALA A 336 -10.15 -9.05 -2.00
CA ALA A 336 -10.28 -9.79 -0.74
C ALA A 336 -9.08 -9.51 0.20
N GLN A 337 -7.85 -9.51 -0.33
CA GLN A 337 -6.66 -9.15 0.44
C GLN A 337 -6.78 -7.75 1.04
N THR A 338 -7.18 -6.78 0.23
CA THR A 338 -7.30 -5.38 0.65
C THR A 338 -8.36 -5.17 1.73
N ALA A 339 -9.52 -5.84 1.59
CA ALA A 339 -10.65 -5.66 2.50
C ALA A 339 -10.49 -6.43 3.81
N VAL A 340 -9.88 -7.62 3.79
CA VAL A 340 -10.03 -8.60 4.88
C VAL A 340 -8.73 -8.86 5.65
N SER A 341 -7.56 -8.59 5.09
CA SER A 341 -6.29 -8.92 5.74
C SER A 341 -6.07 -8.18 7.07
N TRP A 342 -6.37 -6.89 7.13
CA TRP A 342 -6.26 -6.11 8.36
C TRP A 342 -7.32 -6.50 9.39
N PRO A 343 -8.62 -6.56 9.07
CA PRO A 343 -9.63 -7.09 9.98
C PRO A 343 -9.27 -8.46 10.55
N LEU A 344 -8.79 -9.41 9.73
CA LEU A 344 -8.37 -10.72 10.24
C LEU A 344 -7.23 -10.60 11.24
N LEU A 345 -6.22 -9.76 10.99
CA LEU A 345 -5.12 -9.54 11.93
C LEU A 345 -5.65 -9.01 13.27
N THR A 346 -6.59 -8.07 13.24
CA THR A 346 -7.17 -7.48 14.46
C THR A 346 -8.00 -8.46 15.31
N THR A 347 -8.49 -9.56 14.73
CA THR A 347 -9.14 -10.63 15.53
C THR A 347 -8.16 -11.54 16.26
N LEU A 348 -6.87 -11.47 15.93
CA LEU A 348 -5.80 -12.31 16.49
C LEU A 348 -4.98 -11.61 17.59
N ILE A 349 -5.32 -10.35 17.91
CA ILE A 349 -4.56 -9.47 18.81
C ILE A 349 -5.52 -8.72 19.75
N ASP A 350 -4.97 -8.21 20.85
CA ASP A 350 -5.71 -7.31 21.71
C ASP A 350 -5.87 -5.93 21.06
N PRO A 351 -7.04 -5.26 21.22
CA PRO A 351 -7.32 -3.96 20.59
C PRO A 351 -6.30 -2.87 20.91
N ASP A 352 -5.75 -2.88 22.13
CA ASP A 352 -4.76 -1.90 22.58
C ASP A 352 -3.38 -2.08 21.92
N GLU A 353 -3.11 -3.26 21.34
CA GLU A 353 -1.84 -3.62 20.71
C GLU A 353 -1.86 -3.45 19.18
N SER A 354 -2.98 -3.01 18.62
CA SER A 354 -3.17 -2.83 17.17
C SER A 354 -2.08 -1.99 16.50
N GLY A 355 -1.53 -0.98 17.22
CA GLY A 355 -0.42 -0.17 16.73
C GLY A 355 0.89 -0.95 16.55
N ILE A 356 1.19 -1.87 17.49
CA ILE A 356 2.36 -2.74 17.43
C ILE A 356 2.29 -3.64 16.20
N PHE A 357 1.14 -4.29 16.02
CA PHE A 357 0.95 -5.23 14.90
C PHE A 357 0.79 -4.55 13.55
N ALA A 358 0.30 -3.31 13.50
CA ALA A 358 0.35 -2.48 12.28
C ALA A 358 1.81 -2.21 11.86
N GLY A 359 2.67 -1.87 12.83
CA GLY A 359 4.10 -1.69 12.59
C GLY A 359 4.80 -2.97 12.12
N LEU A 360 4.49 -4.12 12.73
CA LEU A 360 5.05 -5.42 12.34
C LEU A 360 4.59 -5.83 10.91
N LYS A 361 3.32 -5.59 10.58
CA LYS A 361 2.81 -5.81 9.22
C LYS A 361 3.56 -4.93 8.22
N ALA A 362 3.71 -3.65 8.51
CA ALA A 362 4.45 -2.72 7.65
C ALA A 362 5.93 -3.11 7.50
N ALA A 363 6.58 -3.58 8.56
CA ALA A 363 7.94 -4.10 8.50
C ALA A 363 8.05 -5.34 7.62
N ALA A 364 7.12 -6.30 7.77
CA ALA A 364 7.06 -7.49 6.92
C ALA A 364 6.92 -7.14 5.44
N GLU A 365 6.04 -6.20 5.09
CA GLU A 365 5.88 -5.67 3.74
C GLU A 365 7.16 -5.00 3.22
N SER A 366 7.79 -4.15 4.05
CA SER A 366 8.99 -3.40 3.66
C SER A 366 10.19 -4.29 3.35
N VAL A 367 10.27 -5.48 3.96
CA VAL A 367 11.32 -6.47 3.66
C VAL A 367 10.89 -7.36 2.48
N ALA A 368 9.63 -7.80 2.44
CA ALA A 368 9.15 -8.72 1.40
C ALA A 368 9.20 -8.10 0.00
N ILE A 369 8.84 -6.82 -0.14
CA ILE A 369 8.70 -6.16 -1.45
C ILE A 369 10.05 -6.05 -2.18
N PRO A 370 11.11 -5.41 -1.66
CA PRO A 370 12.37 -5.33 -2.38
C PRO A 370 13.04 -6.69 -2.56
N LEU A 371 12.89 -7.62 -1.60
CA LEU A 371 13.39 -8.98 -1.73
C LEU A 371 12.68 -9.74 -2.87
N SER A 372 11.38 -9.58 -3.00
CA SER A 372 10.57 -10.11 -4.10
C SER A 372 11.08 -9.65 -5.46
N VAL A 373 11.26 -8.33 -5.61
CA VAL A 373 11.77 -7.73 -6.85
C VAL A 373 13.18 -8.22 -7.18
N PHE A 374 14.05 -8.30 -6.17
CA PHE A 374 15.41 -8.82 -6.33
C PHE A 374 15.40 -10.27 -6.83
N VAL A 375 14.62 -11.15 -6.19
CA VAL A 375 14.52 -12.57 -6.59
C VAL A 375 13.88 -12.69 -7.98
N ALA A 376 12.86 -11.91 -8.29
CA ALA A 376 12.24 -11.91 -9.61
C ALA A 376 13.27 -11.52 -10.69
N ALA A 377 14.01 -10.45 -10.49
CA ALA A 377 14.98 -9.97 -11.47
C ALA A 377 16.16 -10.94 -11.64
N GLU A 378 16.77 -11.37 -10.52
CA GLU A 378 18.02 -12.15 -10.58
C GLU A 378 17.81 -13.64 -10.85
N LEU A 379 16.67 -14.21 -10.42
CA LEU A 379 16.43 -15.63 -10.61
C LEU A 379 15.59 -15.93 -11.88
N PHE A 380 14.52 -15.16 -12.09
CA PHE A 380 13.55 -15.47 -13.15
C PHE A 380 13.82 -14.73 -14.46
N LEU A 381 14.24 -13.45 -14.39
CA LEU A 381 14.46 -12.62 -15.58
C LEU A 381 15.90 -12.69 -16.09
N ASN A 382 16.87 -12.93 -15.22
CA ASN A 382 18.28 -12.94 -15.58
C ASN A 382 18.61 -14.04 -16.61
N PRO A 383 19.18 -13.72 -17.80
CA PRO A 383 19.54 -14.69 -18.81
C PRO A 383 20.56 -15.75 -18.36
N ARG A 384 21.31 -15.47 -17.29
CA ARG A 384 22.31 -16.41 -16.70
C ARG A 384 21.72 -17.33 -15.64
N ALA A 385 20.45 -17.13 -15.25
CA ALA A 385 19.74 -17.96 -14.28
C ALA A 385 18.63 -18.77 -15.00
N LEU A 386 17.37 -18.67 -14.56
CA LEU A 386 16.26 -19.44 -15.15
C LEU A 386 15.82 -18.91 -16.52
N ASN A 387 16.04 -17.64 -16.81
CA ASN A 387 15.70 -16.99 -18.10
C ASN A 387 14.26 -17.28 -18.59
N LEU A 388 13.28 -17.16 -17.68
CA LEU A 388 11.88 -17.45 -17.99
C LEU A 388 11.12 -16.21 -18.54
N GLY A 389 11.83 -15.07 -18.70
CA GLY A 389 11.20 -13.81 -19.06
C GLY A 389 10.19 -13.35 -18.03
N TYR A 390 9.35 -12.37 -18.38
CA TYR A 390 8.35 -11.82 -17.45
C TYR A 390 7.27 -12.86 -17.07
N ARG A 391 7.08 -13.94 -17.86
CA ARG A 391 6.23 -15.09 -17.47
C ARG A 391 6.73 -15.78 -16.21
N GLY A 392 8.03 -15.81 -15.96
CA GLY A 392 8.63 -16.38 -14.75
C GLY A 392 8.13 -15.76 -13.46
N ILE A 393 7.72 -14.48 -13.48
CA ILE A 393 7.17 -13.80 -12.32
C ILE A 393 5.82 -14.39 -11.91
N PHE A 394 5.01 -14.84 -12.88
CA PHE A 394 3.74 -15.53 -12.59
C PHE A 394 3.96 -16.91 -11.99
N PHE A 395 5.04 -17.63 -12.35
CA PHE A 395 5.42 -18.87 -11.66
C PHE A 395 5.81 -18.59 -10.21
N MET A 396 6.62 -17.55 -9.98
CA MET A 396 6.97 -17.12 -8.63
C MET A 396 5.71 -16.75 -7.83
N LEU A 397 4.79 -15.99 -8.41
CA LEU A 397 3.52 -15.66 -7.80
C LEU A 397 2.71 -16.91 -7.47
N ALA A 398 2.54 -17.84 -8.41
CA ALA A 398 1.75 -19.06 -8.22
C ALA A 398 2.28 -19.90 -7.05
N ILE A 399 3.59 -20.14 -6.99
CA ILE A 399 4.22 -20.91 -5.92
C ILE A 399 3.98 -20.22 -4.56
N ASN A 400 4.25 -18.92 -4.47
CA ASN A 400 4.11 -18.20 -3.22
C ASN A 400 2.64 -18.08 -2.78
N MET A 401 1.70 -17.90 -3.72
CA MET A 401 0.27 -17.86 -3.40
C MET A 401 -0.25 -19.22 -2.89
N ILE A 402 0.20 -20.33 -3.47
CA ILE A 402 -0.13 -21.67 -2.96
C ILE A 402 0.42 -21.84 -1.56
N VAL A 403 1.69 -21.49 -1.33
CA VAL A 403 2.31 -21.60 0.01
C VAL A 403 1.57 -20.70 1.00
N ALA A 404 1.29 -19.45 0.65
CA ALA A 404 0.56 -18.53 1.52
C ALA A 404 -0.86 -19.07 1.84
N LEU A 405 -1.57 -19.62 0.84
CA LEU A 405 -2.88 -20.21 1.04
C LEU A 405 -2.84 -21.43 1.97
N ILE A 406 -1.86 -22.32 1.79
CA ILE A 406 -1.65 -23.46 2.68
C ILE A 406 -1.35 -22.98 4.10
N LEU A 407 -0.45 -22.01 4.26
CA LEU A 407 -0.12 -21.46 5.58
C LEU A 407 -1.33 -20.81 6.24
N LEU A 408 -2.14 -20.06 5.49
CA LEU A 408 -3.37 -19.44 5.99
C LEU A 408 -4.36 -20.51 6.49
N VAL A 409 -4.60 -21.52 5.69
CA VAL A 409 -5.61 -22.55 6.00
C VAL A 409 -5.16 -23.44 7.15
N ALA A 410 -3.89 -23.92 7.13
CA ALA A 410 -3.36 -24.89 8.06
C ALA A 410 -2.93 -24.33 9.40
N PHE A 411 -2.39 -23.09 9.45
CA PHE A 411 -1.72 -22.59 10.65
C PHE A 411 -2.37 -21.37 11.30
N VAL A 412 -3.24 -20.64 10.59
CA VAL A 412 -3.95 -19.48 11.14
C VAL A 412 -5.32 -19.89 11.63
N HIS A 413 -5.56 -19.83 12.94
CA HIS A 413 -6.82 -20.20 13.57
C HIS A 413 -7.35 -19.00 14.36
N PRO A 414 -8.24 -18.16 13.79
CA PRO A 414 -8.89 -17.11 14.55
C PRO A 414 -9.76 -17.73 15.66
N PRO A 415 -9.93 -17.01 16.79
CA PRO A 415 -10.87 -17.43 17.83
C PRO A 415 -12.24 -17.68 17.21
N GLN A 416 -12.90 -18.79 17.59
CA GLN A 416 -14.26 -19.05 17.14
C GLN A 416 -15.17 -18.01 17.80
N ASP A 417 -15.89 -17.22 17.01
CA ASP A 417 -16.94 -16.35 17.52
C ASP A 417 -17.99 -17.19 18.24
N THR A 418 -18.00 -17.15 19.56
CA THR A 418 -19.01 -17.79 20.41
C THR A 418 -20.43 -17.26 20.11
N ALA A 419 -20.56 -16.12 19.44
CA ALA A 419 -21.83 -15.55 18.99
C ALA A 419 -22.53 -16.39 17.90
N THR A 420 -21.78 -17.00 16.99
CA THR A 420 -22.36 -17.87 15.93
C THR A 420 -22.79 -19.24 16.48
N ALA A 421 -22.10 -19.73 17.51
CA ALA A 421 -22.50 -20.98 18.20
C ALA A 421 -23.80 -20.81 19.03
N SER A 422 -24.03 -19.63 19.61
CA SER A 422 -25.26 -19.31 20.33
C SER A 422 -26.49 -19.16 19.42
N ALA A 423 -26.32 -18.62 18.21
CA ALA A 423 -27.40 -18.47 17.24
C ALA A 423 -27.83 -19.80 16.60
N ALA A 424 -26.89 -20.75 16.51
CA ALA A 424 -27.19 -22.13 16.00
C ALA A 424 -27.74 -23.05 17.06
N ALA A 425 -27.68 -22.69 18.36
CA ALA A 425 -28.17 -23.46 19.49
C ALA A 425 -29.51 -22.96 20.06
N ALA A 426 -30.13 -21.93 19.47
CA ALA A 426 -31.50 -21.51 19.84
C ALA A 426 -32.51 -22.54 19.30
N PRO A 427 -33.26 -23.25 20.13
CA PRO A 427 -34.27 -24.18 19.64
C PRO A 427 -35.39 -23.38 18.96
N VAL A 428 -35.86 -23.90 17.82
CA VAL A 428 -37.03 -23.46 17.05
C VAL A 428 -38.32 -23.60 17.89
#